data_12514f8f5a967a5649d40e847e531cc6
#
_entry.id   12514f8f5a967a5649d40e847e531cc6
#
_cell.length_a   1.000
_cell.length_b   1.000
_cell.length_c   1.000
_cell.angle_alpha   90.00
_cell.angle_beta   90.00
_cell.angle_gamma   90.00
#
_symmetry.space_group_name_H-M   'P 1'
#
loop_
_entity.id
_entity.type
_entity.pdbx_description
1 polymer ?
#
loop_
_entity_poly.entity_id
_entity_poly.type
_entity_poly.pdbx_seq_one_letter_code
_entity_poly.pdbx_strand_id
1 'polypeptide(L)'
;AYTVKNIKVYDRAANDAYLRRRATNGKKLPNEDEHMVMDVQLKKAYSTGWMGNAEAHYGVPSDRYLGKAFGLGYSDRLRLAAFVNINNIKDTQAGNASGQWGGGWPQDGLLDLKMGGLDYLYKVRKTKVFGNVMLTHEDVNIEKHTSSVNYYTGGNVFGRTLSQQTDKKFHLISSHTLQHFG
;
A
#
# COMPACT_ATOMS: atom_id res chain seq x y z
N ALA A 1 19.26 -5.67 -21.08
CA ALA A 1 20.70 -5.35 -20.98
C ALA A 1 21.04 -3.88 -21.30
N TYR A 2 20.16 -3.14 -21.95
CA TYR A 2 20.46 -1.75 -22.38
C TYR A 2 20.33 -0.69 -21.27
N THR A 3 19.63 -0.99 -20.19
CA THR A 3 19.33 -0.03 -19.09
C THR A 3 20.34 -0.09 -17.95
N VAL A 4 21.03 -1.22 -17.80
CA VAL A 4 21.99 -1.45 -16.72
C VAL A 4 23.37 -0.97 -17.12
N LYS A 5 24.02 -0.19 -16.23
CA LYS A 5 25.40 0.27 -16.38
C LYS A 5 26.39 -0.74 -15.80
N ASN A 6 26.10 -1.23 -14.59
CA ASN A 6 26.96 -2.14 -13.85
C ASN A 6 26.13 -2.98 -12.88
N ILE A 7 26.57 -4.20 -12.63
CA ILE A 7 26.04 -5.09 -11.61
C ILE A 7 27.21 -5.47 -10.70
N LYS A 8 27.07 -5.24 -9.41
CA LYS A 8 28.00 -5.68 -8.38
C LYS A 8 27.33 -6.70 -7.52
N VAL A 9 27.94 -7.84 -7.35
CA VAL A 9 27.49 -8.89 -6.42
C VAL A 9 28.54 -8.98 -5.31
N TYR A 10 28.12 -8.88 -4.08
CA TYR A 10 28.99 -8.98 -2.92
C TYR A 10 28.22 -9.57 -1.72
N ASP A 11 28.97 -10.16 -0.79
CA ASP A 11 28.39 -10.65 0.44
C ASP A 11 27.95 -9.48 1.33
N ARG A 12 26.78 -9.59 1.91
CA ARG A 12 26.25 -8.54 2.79
C ARG A 12 27.11 -8.43 4.04
N ALA A 13 27.75 -7.29 4.23
CA ALA A 13 28.41 -6.99 5.50
C ALA A 13 27.38 -6.94 6.64
N ALA A 14 27.68 -7.58 7.76
CA ALA A 14 26.83 -7.56 8.94
C ALA A 14 26.49 -6.12 9.36
N ASN A 15 25.27 -5.88 9.78
CA ASN A 15 24.82 -4.57 10.25
C ASN A 15 25.49 -4.15 11.56
N ASP A 16 26.03 -5.12 12.34
CA ASP A 16 26.73 -4.89 13.58
C ASP A 16 28.21 -4.55 13.35
N ALA A 17 28.69 -3.48 13.98
CA ALA A 17 30.08 -3.03 13.89
C ALA A 17 31.09 -4.06 14.42
N TYR A 18 30.72 -4.88 15.40
CA TYR A 18 31.54 -5.96 15.94
C TYR A 18 31.72 -7.11 14.94
N LEU A 19 30.63 -7.50 14.29
CA LEU A 19 30.63 -8.56 13.26
C LEU A 19 31.41 -8.11 12.01
N ARG A 20 31.33 -6.83 11.63
CA ARG A 20 32.13 -6.26 10.52
C ARG A 20 33.62 -6.35 10.81
N ARG A 21 34.07 -6.04 12.02
CA ARG A 21 35.51 -6.17 12.41
C ARG A 21 35.98 -7.61 12.36
N ARG A 22 35.13 -8.55 12.71
CA ARG A 22 35.46 -9.97 12.72
C ARG A 22 35.54 -10.55 11.31
N ALA A 23 34.67 -10.12 10.39
CA ALA A 23 34.71 -10.48 8.97
C ALA A 23 35.97 -9.94 8.25
N THR A 24 36.41 -8.72 8.61
CA THR A 24 37.65 -8.10 8.08
C THR A 24 38.89 -8.88 8.48
N ASN A 25 38.87 -9.60 9.59
CA ASN A 25 40.00 -10.42 10.09
C ASN A 25 40.05 -11.86 9.53
N GLY A 26 39.30 -12.15 8.45
CA GLY A 26 39.37 -13.42 7.73
C GLY A 26 38.77 -14.64 8.46
N LYS A 27 38.06 -14.45 9.58
CA LYS A 27 37.37 -15.52 10.27
C LYS A 27 35.92 -15.59 9.78
N LYS A 28 35.57 -16.60 8.99
CA LYS A 28 34.17 -16.95 8.65
C LYS A 28 33.41 -17.26 9.95
N LEU A 29 32.24 -16.65 10.11
CA LEU A 29 31.31 -16.95 11.20
C LEU A 29 30.57 -18.27 10.85
N PRO A 30 30.51 -19.24 11.73
CA PRO A 30 29.69 -20.43 11.51
C PRO A 30 28.21 -20.04 11.57
N ASN A 31 27.42 -20.43 10.56
CA ASN A 31 25.96 -20.38 10.49
C ASN A 31 25.29 -18.99 10.31
N GLU A 32 25.88 -18.05 9.61
CA GLU A 32 25.11 -16.95 9.04
C GLU A 32 24.76 -17.31 7.60
N ASP A 33 23.46 -17.23 7.25
CA ASP A 33 22.99 -17.31 5.89
C ASP A 33 23.75 -16.25 5.06
N GLU A 34 24.56 -16.71 4.12
CA GLU A 34 25.31 -15.87 3.20
C GLU A 34 24.32 -15.16 2.27
N HIS A 35 23.80 -14.01 2.71
CA HIS A 35 22.94 -13.18 1.89
C HIS A 35 23.79 -12.41 0.88
N MET A 36 23.87 -12.91 -0.34
CA MET A 36 24.42 -12.15 -1.44
C MET A 36 23.55 -10.95 -1.78
N VAL A 37 24.16 -9.80 -1.87
CA VAL A 37 23.52 -8.55 -2.31
C VAL A 37 23.94 -8.26 -3.73
N MET A 38 22.97 -8.07 -4.60
CA MET A 38 23.17 -7.62 -5.97
C MET A 38 22.84 -6.14 -6.05
N ASP A 39 23.86 -5.31 -6.30
CA ASP A 39 23.72 -3.88 -6.54
C ASP A 39 23.67 -3.63 -8.06
N VAL A 40 22.54 -3.18 -8.55
CA VAL A 40 22.29 -2.89 -9.95
C VAL A 40 22.34 -1.39 -10.18
N GLN A 41 23.37 -0.90 -10.86
CA GLN A 41 23.50 0.49 -11.25
C GLN A 41 22.91 0.71 -12.64
N LEU A 42 21.90 1.58 -12.73
CA LEU A 42 21.31 1.98 -14.00
C LEU A 42 22.17 3.03 -14.72
N LYS A 43 22.10 3.09 -16.04
CA LYS A 43 22.65 4.20 -16.81
C LYS A 43 21.93 5.50 -16.46
N LYS A 44 22.62 6.62 -16.47
CA LYS A 44 22.11 7.93 -16.04
C LYS A 44 20.80 8.34 -16.75
N ALA A 45 20.62 7.95 -18.00
CA ALA A 45 19.39 8.20 -18.75
C ALA A 45 18.16 7.45 -18.20
N TYR A 46 18.35 6.42 -17.36
CA TYR A 46 17.30 5.60 -16.77
C TYR A 46 17.20 5.74 -15.24
N SER A 47 18.02 6.65 -14.67
CA SER A 47 18.02 6.93 -13.22
C SER A 47 16.93 7.92 -12.80
N THR A 48 16.28 8.54 -13.77
CA THR A 48 15.18 9.50 -13.55
C THR A 48 14.04 9.17 -14.50
N GLY A 49 12.82 9.17 -13.99
CA GLY A 49 11.66 8.89 -14.78
C GLY A 49 10.37 9.05 -13.98
N TRP A 50 9.29 8.89 -14.68
CA TRP A 50 7.97 8.81 -14.10
C TRP A 50 7.15 7.73 -14.81
N MET A 51 6.21 7.15 -14.09
CA MET A 51 5.24 6.22 -14.64
C MET A 51 3.91 6.41 -13.91
N GLY A 52 2.83 6.04 -14.54
CA GLY A 52 1.51 6.11 -13.93
C GLY A 52 0.51 5.30 -14.72
N ASN A 53 -0.57 4.98 -14.05
CA ASN A 53 -1.75 4.36 -14.64
C ASN A 53 -3.00 4.98 -14.04
N ALA A 54 -4.08 4.93 -14.78
CA ALA A 54 -5.40 5.32 -14.32
C ALA A 54 -6.44 4.40 -14.95
N GLU A 55 -7.47 4.09 -14.17
CA GLU A 55 -8.64 3.38 -14.65
C GLU A 55 -9.90 4.07 -14.14
N ALA A 56 -10.95 4.04 -14.95
CA ALA A 56 -12.25 4.57 -14.58
C ALA A 56 -13.35 3.67 -15.15
N HIS A 57 -14.32 3.35 -14.32
CA HIS A 57 -15.47 2.54 -14.67
C HIS A 57 -16.75 3.22 -14.19
N TYR A 58 -17.79 3.13 -15.00
CA TYR A 58 -19.12 3.60 -14.65
C TYR A 58 -20.18 2.61 -15.10
N GLY A 59 -21.06 2.23 -14.22
CA GLY A 59 -22.12 1.24 -14.43
C GLY A 59 -23.51 1.86 -14.46
N VAL A 60 -24.19 1.71 -15.58
CA VAL A 60 -25.59 2.13 -15.79
C VAL A 60 -26.50 0.92 -15.75
N PRO A 61 -27.65 0.98 -15.10
CA PRO A 61 -28.36 2.10 -14.47
C PRO A 61 -28.07 2.28 -12.96
N SER A 62 -27.15 1.52 -12.38
CA SER A 62 -26.99 1.43 -10.92
C SER A 62 -26.13 2.53 -10.31
N ASP A 63 -25.67 3.51 -11.09
CA ASP A 63 -24.78 4.60 -10.66
C ASP A 63 -23.53 4.11 -9.90
N ARG A 64 -22.99 2.96 -10.33
CA ARG A 64 -21.77 2.40 -9.77
C ARG A 64 -20.56 2.97 -10.47
N TYR A 65 -19.57 3.42 -9.70
CA TYR A 65 -18.35 4.00 -10.25
C TYR A 65 -17.10 3.49 -9.54
N LEU A 66 -16.01 3.51 -10.29
CA LEU A 66 -14.64 3.29 -9.81
C LEU A 66 -13.73 4.25 -10.57
N GLY A 67 -12.90 4.96 -9.82
CA GLY A 67 -11.79 5.74 -10.35
C GLY A 67 -10.53 5.42 -9.53
N LYS A 68 -9.51 4.86 -10.19
CA LYS A 68 -8.20 4.61 -9.60
C LYS A 68 -7.12 5.31 -10.41
N ALA A 69 -6.15 5.89 -9.74
CA ALA A 69 -4.95 6.38 -10.39
C ALA A 69 -3.74 6.14 -9.49
N PHE A 70 -2.61 5.90 -10.14
CA PHE A 70 -1.32 5.75 -9.52
C PHE A 70 -0.28 6.52 -10.32
N GLY A 71 0.64 7.19 -9.63
CA GLY A 71 1.78 7.86 -10.21
C GLY A 71 3.05 7.60 -9.40
N LEU A 72 4.15 7.32 -10.08
CA LEU A 72 5.48 7.16 -9.50
C LEU A 72 6.47 8.06 -10.24
N GLY A 73 7.09 8.98 -9.53
CA GLY A 73 8.24 9.73 -9.98
C GLY A 73 9.50 9.28 -9.23
N TYR A 74 10.61 9.13 -9.93
CA TYR A 74 11.86 8.73 -9.31
C TYR A 74 13.07 9.42 -9.94
N SER A 75 14.07 9.67 -9.12
CA SER A 75 15.37 10.18 -9.50
C SER A 75 16.45 9.60 -8.56
N ASP A 76 17.71 9.96 -8.78
CA ASP A 76 18.82 9.51 -7.93
C ASP A 76 18.63 9.85 -6.44
N ARG A 77 17.84 10.89 -6.14
CA ARG A 77 17.65 11.40 -4.79
C ARG A 77 16.23 11.32 -4.26
N LEU A 78 15.25 11.30 -5.15
CA LEU A 78 13.84 11.36 -4.79
C LEU A 78 13.08 10.20 -5.44
N ARG A 79 12.26 9.54 -4.64
CA ARG A 79 11.19 8.66 -5.10
C ARG A 79 9.90 9.16 -4.48
N LEU A 80 8.89 9.36 -5.30
CA LEU A 80 7.57 9.82 -4.89
C LEU A 80 6.53 8.96 -5.58
N ALA A 81 5.71 8.27 -4.80
CA ALA A 81 4.57 7.51 -5.31
C ALA A 81 3.29 8.06 -4.71
N ALA A 82 2.28 8.24 -5.53
CA ALA A 82 0.96 8.68 -5.07
C ALA A 82 -0.13 7.80 -5.71
N PHE A 83 -1.20 7.59 -4.97
CA PHE A 83 -2.36 6.90 -5.50
C PHE A 83 -3.67 7.53 -5.01
N VAL A 84 -4.71 7.29 -5.77
CA VAL A 84 -6.10 7.61 -5.40
C VAL A 84 -7.02 6.45 -5.80
N ASN A 85 -8.00 6.14 -4.95
CA ASN A 85 -9.06 5.18 -5.19
C ASN A 85 -10.38 5.79 -4.72
N ILE A 86 -11.29 6.03 -5.66
CA ILE A 86 -12.61 6.61 -5.40
C ILE A 86 -13.64 5.67 -6.00
N ASN A 87 -14.51 5.11 -5.20
CA ASN A 87 -15.48 4.16 -5.71
C ASN A 87 -16.68 3.93 -4.77
N ASN A 88 -17.75 3.39 -5.36
CA ASN A 88 -18.90 2.88 -4.62
C ASN A 88 -19.21 1.40 -4.92
N ILE A 89 -18.19 0.64 -5.34
CA ILE A 89 -18.28 -0.78 -5.67
C ILE A 89 -17.59 -1.70 -4.65
N LYS A 90 -17.24 -1.16 -3.48
CA LYS A 90 -16.55 -1.87 -2.39
C LYS A 90 -15.10 -2.30 -2.71
N ASP A 91 -14.45 -1.59 -3.61
CA ASP A 91 -13.02 -1.82 -3.85
C ASP A 91 -12.19 -1.05 -2.81
N THR A 92 -11.72 -1.76 -1.79
CA THR A 92 -10.93 -1.20 -0.68
C THR A 92 -9.42 -1.35 -0.87
N GLN A 93 -8.96 -1.69 -2.06
CA GLN A 93 -7.53 -1.83 -2.36
C GLN A 93 -6.81 -0.48 -2.33
N ALA A 94 -5.63 -0.47 -1.71
CA ALA A 94 -4.72 0.66 -1.69
C ALA A 94 -3.56 0.45 -2.68
N GLY A 95 -3.08 1.52 -3.29
CA GLY A 95 -1.86 1.50 -4.07
C GLY A 95 -0.63 1.46 -3.17
N ASN A 96 0.40 0.74 -3.57
CA ASN A 96 1.68 0.71 -2.88
C ASN A 96 2.78 1.47 -3.66
N ALA A 97 3.94 1.64 -3.03
CA ALA A 97 5.09 2.31 -3.63
C ALA A 97 5.66 1.62 -4.89
N SER A 98 5.20 0.42 -5.23
CA SER A 98 5.59 -0.31 -6.45
C SER A 98 4.56 -0.19 -7.57
N GLY A 99 3.44 0.52 -7.35
CA GLY A 99 2.34 0.65 -8.31
C GLY A 99 1.40 -0.54 -8.37
N GLN A 100 1.49 -1.41 -7.38
CA GLN A 100 0.57 -2.54 -7.24
C GLN A 100 -0.59 -2.16 -6.33
N TRP A 101 -1.77 -2.62 -6.68
CA TRP A 101 -2.96 -2.52 -5.85
C TRP A 101 -3.09 -3.77 -5.01
N GLY A 102 -3.33 -3.60 -3.72
CA GLY A 102 -3.41 -4.72 -2.80
C GLY A 102 -3.99 -4.33 -1.44
N GLY A 103 -4.00 -5.29 -0.53
CA GLY A 103 -4.72 -5.13 0.72
C GLY A 103 -6.22 -5.18 0.46
N GLY A 104 -6.95 -4.38 1.14
CA GLY A 104 -8.40 -4.37 1.08
C GLY A 104 -9.00 -5.21 2.19
N TRP A 105 -10.18 -4.83 2.57
CA TRP A 105 -10.96 -5.50 3.62
C TRP A 105 -12.41 -5.68 3.17
N PRO A 106 -13.06 -6.75 3.58
CA PRO A 106 -14.47 -6.96 3.29
C PRO A 106 -15.31 -5.89 3.98
N GLN A 107 -16.32 -5.40 3.29
CA GLN A 107 -17.23 -4.37 3.78
C GLN A 107 -18.67 -4.77 3.54
N ASP A 108 -19.49 -4.75 4.60
CA ASP A 108 -20.93 -4.94 4.50
C ASP A 108 -21.62 -3.62 4.08
N GLY A 109 -22.82 -3.75 3.52
CA GLY A 109 -23.64 -2.60 3.11
C GLY A 109 -23.17 -1.93 1.80
N LEU A 110 -23.61 -0.71 1.56
CA LEU A 110 -23.20 0.12 0.45
C LEU A 110 -22.05 1.02 0.92
N LEU A 111 -20.90 0.93 0.27
CA LEU A 111 -19.72 1.72 0.58
C LEU A 111 -19.50 2.80 -0.49
N ASP A 112 -19.34 4.05 -0.07
CA ASP A 112 -18.72 5.13 -0.85
C ASP A 112 -17.33 5.38 -0.24
N LEU A 113 -16.28 5.09 -1.01
CA LEU A 113 -14.90 5.16 -0.58
C LEU A 113 -14.16 6.26 -1.33
N LYS A 114 -13.42 7.08 -0.59
CA LYS A 114 -12.44 8.03 -1.11
C LYS A 114 -11.14 7.83 -0.36
N MET A 115 -10.15 7.27 -1.04
CA MET A 115 -8.85 6.95 -0.48
C MET A 115 -7.75 7.58 -1.32
N GLY A 116 -6.72 8.08 -0.65
CA GLY A 116 -5.52 8.58 -1.32
C GLY A 116 -4.30 8.37 -0.44
N GLY A 117 -3.17 8.17 -1.07
CA GLY A 117 -1.91 7.97 -0.37
C GLY A 117 -0.72 8.55 -1.10
N LEU A 118 0.29 8.89 -0.32
CA LEU A 118 1.57 9.40 -0.76
C LEU A 118 2.68 8.63 -0.04
N ASP A 119 3.62 8.08 -0.80
CA ASP A 119 4.84 7.46 -0.31
C ASP A 119 6.03 8.23 -0.87
N TYR A 120 6.98 8.59 -0.03
CA TYR A 120 8.15 9.33 -0.45
C TYR A 120 9.44 8.80 0.18
N LEU A 121 10.52 8.92 -0.58
CA LEU A 121 11.87 8.68 -0.13
C LEU A 121 12.78 9.74 -0.72
N TYR A 122 13.47 10.48 0.14
CA TYR A 122 14.44 11.48 -0.23
C TYR A 122 15.81 11.19 0.38
N LYS A 123 16.85 11.19 -0.44
CA LYS A 123 18.21 10.86 -0.04
C LYS A 123 19.18 11.96 -0.44
N VAL A 124 19.87 12.53 0.54
CA VAL A 124 20.92 13.53 0.32
C VAL A 124 22.15 13.19 1.15
N ARG A 125 23.27 13.01 0.49
CA ARG A 125 24.56 12.67 1.13
C ARG A 125 24.40 11.49 2.11
N LYS A 126 24.53 11.76 3.40
CA LYS A 126 24.43 10.79 4.51
C LYS A 126 23.05 10.75 5.17
N THR A 127 22.09 11.52 4.66
CA THR A 127 20.74 11.60 5.24
C THR A 127 19.72 11.00 4.30
N LYS A 128 18.80 10.21 4.87
CA LYS A 128 17.68 9.61 4.18
C LYS A 128 16.40 9.94 4.96
N VAL A 129 15.42 10.51 4.28
CA VAL A 129 14.08 10.77 4.82
C VAL A 129 13.09 9.98 4.00
N PHE A 130 12.22 9.25 4.65
CA PHE A 130 11.18 8.51 3.96
C PHE A 130 9.93 8.39 4.83
N GLY A 131 8.82 8.20 4.20
CA GLY A 131 7.55 8.07 4.90
C GLY A 131 6.39 7.91 3.97
N ASN A 132 5.23 7.72 4.58
CA ASN A 132 3.97 7.61 3.88
C ASN A 132 2.88 8.38 4.61
N VAL A 133 1.87 8.79 3.84
CA VAL A 133 0.62 9.36 4.33
C VAL A 133 -0.51 8.68 3.58
N MET A 134 -1.54 8.26 4.30
CA MET A 134 -2.76 7.69 3.73
C MET A 134 -3.97 8.35 4.36
N LEU A 135 -4.89 8.79 3.53
CA LEU A 135 -6.18 9.37 3.89
C LEU A 135 -7.27 8.44 3.38
N THR A 136 -8.24 8.13 4.22
CA THR A 136 -9.40 7.33 3.85
C THR A 136 -10.66 7.97 4.41
N HIS A 137 -11.65 8.16 3.57
CA HIS A 137 -12.99 8.56 3.93
C HIS A 137 -13.97 7.50 3.44
N GLU A 138 -14.79 7.00 4.35
CA GLU A 138 -15.76 5.94 4.12
C GLU A 138 -17.14 6.39 4.56
N ASP A 139 -18.11 6.31 3.66
CA ASP A 139 -19.54 6.39 3.96
C ASP A 139 -20.15 5.00 3.72
N VAL A 140 -20.62 4.36 4.79
CA VAL A 140 -21.19 3.01 4.76
C VAL A 140 -22.67 3.06 5.12
N ASN A 141 -23.51 2.57 4.21
CA ASN A 141 -24.94 2.42 4.48
C ASN A 141 -25.29 0.94 4.50
N ILE A 142 -25.79 0.48 5.64
CA ILE A 142 -26.23 -0.91 5.87
C ILE A 142 -27.73 -0.92 6.07
N GLU A 143 -28.42 -1.64 5.22
CA GLU A 143 -29.85 -1.93 5.37
C GLU A 143 -30.04 -3.43 5.53
N LYS A 144 -30.61 -3.83 6.66
CA LYS A 144 -30.81 -5.23 7.02
C LYS A 144 -32.30 -5.52 7.23
N HIS A 145 -32.82 -6.38 6.39
CA HIS A 145 -34.17 -6.93 6.53
C HIS A 145 -34.07 -8.31 7.15
N THR A 146 -34.67 -8.48 8.32
CA THR A 146 -34.76 -9.78 8.98
C THR A 146 -36.21 -10.20 9.03
N SER A 147 -36.52 -11.38 8.46
CA SER A 147 -37.81 -12.02 8.58
C SER A 147 -37.67 -13.28 9.42
N SER A 148 -38.49 -13.44 10.44
CA SER A 148 -38.51 -14.62 11.31
C SER A 148 -39.89 -15.25 11.34
N VAL A 149 -39.90 -16.56 11.42
CA VAL A 149 -41.14 -17.35 11.64
C VAL A 149 -40.92 -18.20 12.86
N ASN A 150 -41.74 -17.98 13.90
CA ASN A 150 -41.76 -18.81 15.08
C ASN A 150 -42.95 -19.78 15.01
N TYR A 151 -42.66 -21.04 15.08
CA TYR A 151 -43.68 -22.11 14.99
C TYR A 151 -44.16 -22.48 16.39
N TYR A 152 -45.46 -22.29 16.64
CA TYR A 152 -46.08 -22.67 17.90
C TYR A 152 -47.24 -23.64 17.62
N THR A 153 -47.60 -24.42 18.62
CA THR A 153 -48.72 -25.39 18.56
C THR A 153 -50.08 -24.74 18.26
N GLY A 154 -50.24 -23.43 18.55
CA GLY A 154 -51.46 -22.64 18.31
C GLY A 154 -51.39 -21.76 17.05
N GLY A 155 -50.33 -21.85 16.23
CA GLY A 155 -50.16 -21.06 15.01
C GLY A 155 -48.77 -20.40 14.90
N ASN A 156 -48.41 -19.99 13.70
CA ASN A 156 -47.12 -19.40 13.43
C ASN A 156 -47.16 -17.90 13.69
N VAL A 157 -46.07 -17.37 14.30
CA VAL A 157 -45.87 -15.93 14.51
C VAL A 157 -44.78 -15.44 13.56
N PHE A 158 -45.12 -14.46 12.73
CA PHE A 158 -44.23 -13.85 11.76
C PHE A 158 -43.67 -12.55 12.33
N GLY A 159 -42.34 -12.44 12.37
CA GLY A 159 -41.65 -11.23 12.72
C GLY A 159 -40.90 -10.63 11.52
N ARG A 160 -40.97 -9.31 11.35
CA ARG A 160 -40.15 -8.59 10.36
C ARG A 160 -39.45 -7.43 11.05
N THR A 161 -38.14 -7.37 10.91
CA THR A 161 -37.33 -6.27 11.47
C THR A 161 -36.57 -5.61 10.31
N LEU A 162 -36.68 -4.30 10.22
CA LEU A 162 -35.87 -3.44 9.37
C LEU A 162 -34.86 -2.72 10.26
N SER A 163 -33.58 -2.88 9.96
CA SER A 163 -32.50 -2.12 10.61
C SER A 163 -31.74 -1.34 9.56
N GLN A 164 -31.58 -0.04 9.77
CA GLN A 164 -30.80 0.83 8.90
C GLN A 164 -29.72 1.51 9.72
N GLN A 165 -28.46 1.43 9.22
CA GLN A 165 -27.30 2.02 9.87
C GLN A 165 -26.49 2.77 8.83
N THR A 166 -26.03 3.97 9.18
CA THR A 166 -25.13 4.78 8.38
C THR A 166 -23.89 5.10 9.22
N ASP A 167 -22.73 4.71 8.75
CA ASP A 167 -21.44 4.98 9.37
C ASP A 167 -20.59 5.86 8.45
N LYS A 168 -20.02 6.92 9.01
CA LYS A 168 -19.05 7.79 8.34
C LYS A 168 -17.74 7.75 9.10
N LYS A 169 -16.66 7.39 8.38
CA LYS A 169 -15.33 7.23 8.97
C LYS A 169 -14.31 8.03 8.19
N PHE A 170 -13.43 8.67 8.92
CA PHE A 170 -12.26 9.33 8.37
C PHE A 170 -11.01 8.81 9.07
N HIS A 171 -10.05 8.33 8.30
CA HIS A 171 -8.77 7.83 8.79
C HIS A 171 -7.62 8.59 8.14
N LEU A 172 -6.70 9.05 8.97
CA LEU A 172 -5.40 9.57 8.57
C LEU A 172 -4.31 8.70 9.21
N ILE A 173 -3.51 8.06 8.39
CA ILE A 173 -2.35 7.28 8.83
C ILE A 173 -1.11 7.91 8.22
N SER A 174 -0.11 8.20 9.04
CA SER A 174 1.16 8.72 8.55
C SER A 174 2.33 8.12 9.32
N SER A 175 3.43 7.87 8.61
CA SER A 175 4.68 7.38 9.18
C SER A 175 5.85 8.09 8.50
N HIS A 176 6.77 8.62 9.30
CA HIS A 176 7.93 9.37 8.80
C HIS A 176 9.19 8.93 9.52
N THR A 177 10.25 8.69 8.76
CA THR A 177 11.53 8.24 9.30
C THR A 177 12.66 9.09 8.73
N LEU A 178 13.54 9.55 9.61
CA LEU A 178 14.80 10.21 9.26
C LEU A 178 15.95 9.32 9.72
N GLN A 179 16.86 9.01 8.81
CA GLN A 179 18.08 8.25 9.08
C GLN A 179 19.30 9.12 8.70
N HIS A 180 20.24 9.24 9.63
CA HIS A 180 21.52 9.91 9.38
C HIS A 180 22.65 8.90 9.60
N PHE A 181 23.56 8.82 8.64
CA PHE A 181 24.72 7.91 8.71
C PHE A 181 25.97 8.75 8.97
N GLY A 182 26.59 8.54 10.13
CA GLY A 182 27.80 9.22 10.55
C GLY A 182 29.05 8.86 9.71
#